data_56bbc902571fc2f25bd3dc227b16fc82
#
_entry.id   56bbc902571fc2f25bd3dc227b16fc82
#
_cell.length_a   1.000
_cell.length_b   1.000
_cell.length_c   1.000
_cell.angle_alpha   90.00
_cell.angle_beta   90.00
_cell.angle_gamma   90.00
#
_symmetry.space_group_name_H-M   'P 1'
#
loop_
_entity.id
_entity.type
_entity.pdbx_description
1 polymer ?
#
loop_
_entity_poly.entity_id
_entity_poly.type
_entity_poly.pdbx_seq_one_letter_code
_entity_poly.pdbx_strand_id
1 'polypeptide(L)'
;MKRFAELLLNLILTSSRNDKIEHIVNWIKDSNSEEIGWGLSIICEELEISKVKPSMVKEISKLHIDKYLFDLSYDYVGDMAETVSLIWPEKNDKNANFSNVTLTNVIKDLINVQKKEAPELISNYLDNFDQNTRWAFLKIITGGLRVGVSSRLAK
;
A
#
# COMPACT_ATOMS: atom_id res chain seq x y z
N MET A 1 1.45 1.69 -9.62
CA MET A 1 1.45 1.71 -8.14
C MET A 1 1.86 3.06 -7.55
N LYS A 2 2.93 3.68 -8.01
CA LYS A 2 3.44 4.96 -7.47
C LYS A 2 2.39 6.10 -7.50
N ARG A 3 1.73 6.31 -8.63
CA ARG A 3 0.65 7.31 -8.76
C ARG A 3 -0.54 7.08 -7.81
N PHE A 4 -0.86 5.81 -7.55
CA PHE A 4 -1.88 5.47 -6.57
C PHE A 4 -1.44 5.77 -5.13
N ALA A 5 -0.17 5.52 -4.80
CA ALA A 5 0.40 5.91 -3.51
C ALA A 5 0.35 7.43 -3.29
N GLU A 6 0.65 8.22 -4.32
CA GLU A 6 0.53 9.69 -4.29
C GLU A 6 -0.93 10.13 -4.08
N LEU A 7 -1.89 9.46 -4.75
CA LEU A 7 -3.31 9.73 -4.51
C LEU A 7 -3.70 9.49 -3.06
N LEU A 8 -3.36 8.32 -2.50
CA LEU A 8 -3.70 8.00 -1.11
C LEU A 8 -3.11 9.00 -0.11
N LEU A 9 -1.87 9.40 -0.33
CA LEU A 9 -1.20 10.41 0.52
C LEU A 9 -1.94 11.75 0.45
N ASN A 10 -2.27 12.22 -0.76
CA ASN A 10 -3.03 13.45 -0.95
C ASN A 10 -4.40 13.40 -0.28
N LEU A 11 -5.11 12.27 -0.37
CA LEU A 11 -6.41 12.10 0.28
C LEU A 11 -6.33 12.18 1.80
N ILE A 12 -5.27 11.66 2.40
CA ILE A 12 -5.05 11.71 3.86
C ILE A 12 -4.69 13.12 4.31
N LEU A 13 -3.84 13.82 3.56
CA LEU A 13 -3.37 15.16 3.90
C LEU A 13 -4.42 16.25 3.62
N THR A 14 -5.46 15.94 2.85
CA THR A 14 -6.50 16.90 2.45
C THR A 14 -7.72 16.76 3.36
N SER A 15 -8.14 17.86 4.01
CA SER A 15 -9.35 17.90 4.84
C SER A 15 -10.61 18.23 4.04
N SER A 16 -10.48 19.00 2.97
CA SER A 16 -11.58 19.45 2.11
C SER A 16 -12.15 18.31 1.27
N ARG A 17 -13.46 18.12 1.36
CA ARG A 17 -14.16 17.11 0.57
C ARG A 17 -14.04 17.36 -0.94
N ASN A 18 -14.15 18.62 -1.36
CA ASN A 18 -14.09 18.96 -2.79
C ASN A 18 -12.70 18.70 -3.37
N ASP A 19 -11.65 19.03 -2.61
CA ASP A 19 -10.27 18.78 -3.03
C ASP A 19 -9.97 17.28 -3.10
N LYS A 20 -10.54 16.48 -2.19
CA LYS A 20 -10.45 15.02 -2.30
C LYS A 20 -11.07 14.49 -3.57
N ILE A 21 -12.26 14.99 -3.94
CA ILE A 21 -12.91 14.63 -5.19
C ILE A 21 -12.03 15.00 -6.38
N GLU A 22 -11.44 16.19 -6.36
CA GLU A 22 -10.54 16.65 -7.43
C GLU A 22 -9.32 15.73 -7.58
N HIS A 23 -8.68 15.33 -6.48
CA HIS A 23 -7.58 14.37 -6.50
C HIS A 23 -7.98 13.03 -7.14
N ILE A 24 -9.16 12.51 -6.76
CA ILE A 24 -9.68 11.25 -7.32
C ILE A 24 -9.96 11.41 -8.82
N VAL A 25 -10.64 12.48 -9.22
CA VAL A 25 -10.97 12.74 -10.63
C VAL A 25 -9.72 12.87 -11.49
N ASN A 26 -8.70 13.59 -11.00
CA ASN A 26 -7.44 13.74 -11.72
C ASN A 26 -6.69 12.40 -11.86
N TRP A 27 -6.73 11.57 -10.84
CA TRP A 27 -6.15 10.23 -10.94
C TRP A 27 -6.90 9.33 -11.93
N ILE A 28 -8.24 9.38 -11.94
CA ILE A 28 -9.10 8.62 -12.86
C ILE A 28 -8.81 8.98 -14.32
N LYS A 29 -8.65 10.26 -14.65
CA LYS A 29 -8.41 10.73 -16.03
C LYS A 29 -7.22 10.04 -16.71
N ASP A 30 -6.22 9.69 -15.94
CA ASP A 30 -4.97 9.11 -16.44
C ASP A 30 -4.85 7.60 -16.12
N SER A 31 -5.91 6.96 -15.64
CA SER A 31 -5.95 5.55 -15.27
C SER A 31 -6.86 4.76 -16.19
N ASN A 32 -6.55 3.48 -16.42
CA ASN A 32 -7.45 2.60 -17.15
C ASN A 32 -8.60 2.10 -16.25
N SER A 33 -9.66 1.56 -16.87
CA SER A 33 -10.88 1.14 -16.16
C SER A 33 -10.64 0.09 -15.08
N GLU A 34 -9.70 -0.84 -15.29
CA GLU A 34 -9.37 -1.89 -14.33
C GLU A 34 -8.65 -1.29 -13.10
N GLU A 35 -7.70 -0.40 -13.33
CA GLU A 35 -6.97 0.30 -12.27
C GLU A 35 -7.91 1.20 -11.45
N ILE A 36 -8.86 1.87 -12.10
CA ILE A 36 -9.91 2.67 -11.46
C ILE A 36 -10.74 1.79 -10.53
N GLY A 37 -11.20 0.63 -11.02
CA GLY A 37 -11.99 -0.32 -10.22
C GLY A 37 -11.26 -0.75 -8.95
N TRP A 38 -10.00 -1.16 -9.06
CA TRP A 38 -9.18 -1.54 -7.92
C TRP A 38 -8.94 -0.38 -6.97
N GLY A 39 -8.57 0.78 -7.48
CA GLY A 39 -8.29 1.96 -6.67
C GLY A 39 -9.51 2.42 -5.87
N LEU A 40 -10.68 2.46 -6.48
CA LEU A 40 -11.92 2.83 -5.78
C LEU A 40 -12.31 1.78 -4.73
N SER A 41 -12.16 0.48 -5.02
CA SER A 41 -12.41 -0.59 -4.03
C SER A 41 -11.51 -0.46 -2.80
N ILE A 42 -10.25 -0.05 -2.98
CA ILE A 42 -9.31 0.19 -1.88
C ILE A 42 -9.71 1.44 -1.09
N ILE A 43 -9.99 2.54 -1.76
CA ILE A 43 -10.37 3.82 -1.14
C ILE A 43 -11.66 3.67 -0.32
N CYS A 44 -12.60 2.85 -0.80
CA CYS A 44 -13.87 2.56 -0.12
C CYS A 44 -13.76 1.46 0.93
N GLU A 45 -12.58 0.87 1.12
CA GLU A 45 -12.34 -0.26 2.02
C GLU A 45 -13.23 -1.49 1.70
N GLU A 46 -13.53 -1.69 0.41
CA GLU A 46 -14.35 -2.80 -0.10
C GLU A 46 -13.49 -3.97 -0.63
N LEU A 47 -12.17 -3.76 -0.78
CA LEU A 47 -11.25 -4.80 -1.25
C LEU A 47 -10.90 -5.79 -0.13
N GLU A 48 -11.17 -7.06 -0.36
CA GLU A 48 -10.77 -8.15 0.53
C GLU A 48 -9.64 -8.99 -0.08
N ILE A 49 -8.52 -9.10 0.62
CA ILE A 49 -7.40 -9.96 0.27
C ILE A 49 -7.30 -11.08 1.31
N SER A 50 -7.73 -12.27 0.94
CA SER A 50 -7.85 -13.39 1.90
C SER A 50 -6.54 -14.11 2.21
N LYS A 51 -5.59 -14.13 1.24
CA LYS A 51 -4.36 -14.95 1.32
C LYS A 51 -3.21 -14.25 2.00
N VAL A 52 -3.20 -12.92 1.99
CA VAL A 52 -2.17 -12.07 2.61
C VAL A 52 -2.76 -11.38 3.83
N LYS A 53 -2.09 -11.52 4.97
CA LYS A 53 -2.59 -11.00 6.26
C LYS A 53 -1.58 -10.04 6.90
N PRO A 54 -2.05 -9.08 7.72
CA PRO A 54 -1.18 -8.17 8.46
C PRO A 54 -0.11 -8.86 9.32
N SER A 55 -0.44 -10.03 9.87
CA SER A 55 0.52 -10.83 10.65
C SER A 55 1.75 -11.25 9.84
N MET A 56 1.60 -11.51 8.54
CA MET A 56 2.73 -11.84 7.65
C MET A 56 3.69 -10.66 7.52
N VAL A 57 3.18 -9.43 7.44
CA VAL A 57 4.01 -8.22 7.41
C VAL A 57 4.87 -8.13 8.67
N LYS A 58 4.27 -8.38 9.84
CA LYS A 58 5.00 -8.38 11.12
C LYS A 58 6.09 -9.45 11.18
N GLU A 59 5.79 -10.65 10.71
CA GLU A 59 6.77 -11.76 10.68
C GLU A 59 7.94 -11.47 9.74
N ILE A 60 7.64 -10.99 8.53
CA ILE A 60 8.66 -10.60 7.54
C ILE A 60 9.52 -9.47 8.07
N SER A 61 8.92 -8.45 8.69
CA SER A 61 9.65 -7.32 9.24
C SER A 61 10.69 -7.75 10.28
N LYS A 62 10.36 -8.74 11.11
CA LYS A 62 11.29 -9.29 12.10
C LYS A 62 12.50 -10.02 11.49
N LEU A 63 12.39 -10.47 10.24
CA LEU A 63 13.49 -11.12 9.52
C LEU A 63 14.44 -10.11 8.86
N HIS A 64 13.95 -8.94 8.51
CA HIS A 64 14.69 -7.92 7.75
C HIS A 64 15.11 -6.71 8.57
N ILE A 65 14.48 -6.48 9.71
CA ILE A 65 14.69 -5.31 10.57
C ILE A 65 15.16 -5.78 11.94
N ASP A 66 16.11 -5.08 12.53
CA ASP A 66 16.51 -5.33 13.92
C ASP A 66 15.29 -5.27 14.85
N LYS A 67 15.15 -6.29 15.69
CA LYS A 67 13.97 -6.45 16.55
C LYS A 67 13.78 -5.26 17.49
N TYR A 68 14.85 -4.76 18.07
CA TYR A 68 14.79 -3.64 19.01
C TYR A 68 14.35 -2.35 18.31
N LEU A 69 14.92 -2.09 17.13
CA LEU A 69 14.51 -0.96 16.29
C LEU A 69 13.03 -1.07 15.88
N PHE A 70 12.58 -2.27 15.48
CA PHE A 70 11.20 -2.51 15.12
C PHE A 70 10.24 -2.26 16.29
N ASP A 71 10.51 -2.84 17.45
CA ASP A 71 9.64 -2.74 18.64
C ASP A 71 9.52 -1.27 19.10
N LEU A 72 10.66 -0.55 19.22
CA LEU A 72 10.64 0.87 19.57
C LEU A 72 9.89 1.73 18.55
N SER A 73 10.13 1.50 17.28
CA SER A 73 9.48 2.29 16.21
C SER A 73 7.99 2.02 16.17
N TYR A 74 7.57 0.77 16.33
CA TYR A 74 6.17 0.40 16.36
C TYR A 74 5.44 0.95 17.58
N ASP A 75 6.07 0.91 18.76
CA ASP A 75 5.51 1.49 19.99
C ASP A 75 5.33 3.01 19.88
N TYR A 76 6.25 3.69 19.19
CA TYR A 76 6.19 5.13 18.99
C TYR A 76 5.15 5.55 17.93
N VAL A 77 5.15 4.89 16.77
CA VAL A 77 4.29 5.23 15.62
C VAL A 77 2.87 4.68 15.78
N GLY A 78 2.74 3.46 16.31
CA GLY A 78 1.45 2.81 16.57
C GLY A 78 0.73 2.28 15.32
N ASP A 79 1.34 2.38 14.13
CA ASP A 79 0.81 1.88 12.85
C ASP A 79 1.84 1.01 12.14
N MET A 80 1.44 -0.20 11.76
CA MET A 80 2.34 -1.18 11.13
C MET A 80 2.84 -0.71 9.75
N ALA A 81 1.95 -0.20 8.92
CA ALA A 81 2.30 0.24 7.58
C ALA A 81 3.25 1.44 7.60
N GLU A 82 3.00 2.41 8.48
CA GLU A 82 3.88 3.56 8.67
C GLU A 82 5.23 3.14 9.20
N THR A 83 5.25 2.33 10.26
CA THR A 83 6.50 1.84 10.87
C THR A 83 7.37 1.11 9.85
N VAL A 84 6.81 0.09 9.19
CA VAL A 84 7.59 -0.75 8.26
C VAL A 84 8.04 0.05 7.04
N SER A 85 7.20 0.93 6.50
CA SER A 85 7.59 1.75 5.35
C SER A 85 8.78 2.67 5.64
N LEU A 86 8.88 3.17 6.88
CA LEU A 86 9.96 4.05 7.32
C LEU A 86 11.28 3.32 7.55
N ILE A 87 11.23 2.16 8.22
CA ILE A 87 12.44 1.47 8.70
C ILE A 87 12.84 0.26 7.86
N TRP A 88 12.11 -0.05 6.77
CA TRP A 88 12.51 -1.13 5.85
C TRP A 88 13.87 -0.80 5.22
N PRO A 89 14.82 -1.75 5.22
CA PRO A 89 16.15 -1.50 4.68
C PRO A 89 16.11 -1.09 3.22
N GLU A 90 16.82 -0.01 2.87
CA GLU A 90 16.96 0.39 1.47
C GLU A 90 17.93 -0.53 0.74
N LYS A 91 17.55 -1.01 -0.44
CA LYS A 91 18.43 -1.74 -1.34
C LYS A 91 19.03 -0.81 -2.38
N ASN A 92 20.34 -0.92 -2.59
CA ASN A 92 21.06 -0.16 -3.63
C ASN A 92 20.70 -0.65 -5.04
N ASP A 93 20.47 -1.95 -5.20
CA ASP A 93 20.17 -2.59 -6.49
C ASP A 93 18.68 -2.91 -6.59
N LYS A 94 17.87 -1.86 -6.84
CA LYS A 94 16.44 -2.05 -7.10
C LYS A 94 16.22 -2.62 -8.50
N ASN A 95 15.36 -3.62 -8.60
CA ASN A 95 15.01 -4.21 -9.88
C ASN A 95 14.17 -3.23 -10.72
N ALA A 96 14.70 -2.83 -11.88
CA ALA A 96 14.04 -1.90 -12.80
C ALA A 96 12.62 -2.34 -13.23
N ASN A 97 12.32 -3.65 -13.21
CA ASN A 97 11.00 -4.16 -13.53
C ASN A 97 9.90 -3.66 -12.57
N PHE A 98 10.27 -3.26 -11.35
CA PHE A 98 9.32 -2.72 -10.36
C PHE A 98 9.04 -1.22 -10.53
N SER A 99 9.80 -0.50 -11.34
CA SER A 99 9.59 0.94 -11.58
C SER A 99 8.26 1.24 -12.26
N ASN A 100 7.79 0.32 -13.11
CA ASN A 100 6.56 0.44 -13.91
C ASN A 100 5.42 -0.46 -13.43
N VAL A 101 5.50 -1.04 -12.24
CA VAL A 101 4.45 -1.89 -11.67
C VAL A 101 3.18 -1.07 -11.44
N THR A 102 2.07 -1.52 -12.04
CA THR A 102 0.76 -0.89 -11.89
C THR A 102 0.05 -1.35 -10.62
N LEU A 103 -0.95 -0.59 -10.18
CA LEU A 103 -1.84 -1.02 -9.09
C LEU A 103 -2.48 -2.38 -9.42
N THR A 104 -2.95 -2.54 -10.65
CA THR A 104 -3.56 -3.78 -11.14
C THR A 104 -2.64 -4.98 -10.98
N ASN A 105 -1.34 -4.86 -11.32
CA ASN A 105 -0.36 -5.94 -11.15
C ASN A 105 -0.24 -6.33 -9.67
N VAL A 106 -0.07 -5.34 -8.80
CA VAL A 106 0.05 -5.56 -7.34
C VAL A 106 -1.18 -6.30 -6.79
N ILE A 107 -2.38 -5.85 -7.13
CA ILE A 107 -3.62 -6.47 -6.64
C ILE A 107 -3.78 -7.89 -7.16
N LYS A 108 -3.52 -8.13 -8.44
CA LYS A 108 -3.58 -9.48 -9.03
C LYS A 108 -2.58 -10.43 -8.36
N ASP A 109 -1.37 -9.97 -8.11
CA ASP A 109 -0.36 -10.77 -7.41
C ASP A 109 -0.81 -11.11 -5.98
N LEU A 110 -1.32 -10.15 -5.23
CA LEU A 110 -1.81 -10.37 -3.87
C LEU A 110 -3.02 -11.33 -3.80
N ILE A 111 -3.90 -11.30 -4.81
CA ILE A 111 -5.08 -12.18 -4.88
C ILE A 111 -4.66 -13.60 -5.29
N ASN A 112 -3.73 -13.74 -6.22
CA ASN A 112 -3.39 -15.03 -6.84
C ASN A 112 -2.27 -15.77 -6.10
N VAL A 113 -1.43 -15.09 -5.31
CA VAL A 113 -0.31 -15.71 -4.61
C VAL A 113 -0.73 -16.90 -3.75
N GLN A 114 0.09 -17.94 -3.72
CA GLN A 114 -0.09 -19.02 -2.75
C GLN A 114 0.35 -18.56 -1.36
N LYS A 115 -0.33 -19.02 -0.32
CA LYS A 115 -0.05 -18.58 1.07
C LYS A 115 1.43 -18.78 1.46
N LYS A 116 2.06 -19.85 1.00
CA LYS A 116 3.48 -20.14 1.28
C LYS A 116 4.46 -19.19 0.58
N GLU A 117 4.05 -18.59 -0.55
CA GLU A 117 4.86 -17.69 -1.38
C GLU A 117 4.60 -16.21 -1.05
N ALA A 118 3.53 -15.92 -0.30
CA ALA A 118 3.16 -14.57 0.06
C ALA A 118 4.25 -13.79 0.81
N PRO A 119 5.02 -14.36 1.76
CA PRO A 119 6.11 -13.65 2.41
C PRO A 119 7.20 -13.17 1.45
N GLU A 120 7.59 -14.01 0.50
CA GLU A 120 8.59 -13.65 -0.52
C GLU A 120 8.07 -12.57 -1.47
N LEU A 121 6.81 -12.67 -1.90
CA LEU A 121 6.17 -11.65 -2.73
C LEU A 121 6.15 -10.29 -2.03
N ILE A 122 5.73 -10.25 -0.76
CA ILE A 122 5.69 -9.02 0.03
C ILE A 122 7.10 -8.43 0.16
N SER A 123 8.09 -9.24 0.52
CA SER A 123 9.48 -8.78 0.66
C SER A 123 10.01 -8.20 -0.65
N ASN A 124 9.74 -8.84 -1.79
CA ASN A 124 10.16 -8.35 -3.10
C ASN A 124 9.57 -6.98 -3.43
N TYR A 125 8.29 -6.75 -3.12
CA TYR A 125 7.68 -5.43 -3.30
C TYR A 125 8.29 -4.38 -2.36
N LEU A 126 8.47 -4.71 -1.08
CA LEU A 126 9.06 -3.78 -0.10
C LEU A 126 10.51 -3.41 -0.46
N ASP A 127 11.29 -4.36 -0.97
CA ASP A 127 12.67 -4.14 -1.40
C ASP A 127 12.80 -3.15 -2.57
N ASN A 128 11.82 -3.16 -3.47
CA ASN A 128 11.88 -2.43 -4.73
C ASN A 128 11.08 -1.13 -4.74
N PHE A 129 10.13 -0.96 -3.84
CA PHE A 129 9.34 0.26 -3.71
C PHE A 129 10.10 1.37 -2.96
N ASP A 130 9.78 2.63 -3.26
CA ASP A 130 10.13 3.76 -2.41
C ASP A 130 9.24 3.80 -1.15
N GLN A 131 9.59 4.64 -0.18
CA GLN A 131 8.91 4.72 1.10
C GLN A 131 7.39 4.97 0.97
N ASN A 132 6.98 5.91 0.12
CA ASN A 132 5.56 6.23 -0.06
C ASN A 132 4.80 5.07 -0.72
N THR A 133 5.39 4.41 -1.68
CA THR A 133 4.80 3.26 -2.37
C THR A 133 4.73 2.04 -1.44
N ARG A 134 5.76 1.82 -0.59
CA ARG A 134 5.73 0.81 0.49
C ARG A 134 4.57 1.06 1.44
N TRP A 135 4.42 2.29 1.89
CA TRP A 135 3.32 2.66 2.79
C TRP A 135 1.96 2.35 2.19
N ALA A 136 1.70 2.77 0.95
CA ALA A 136 0.45 2.49 0.25
C ALA A 136 0.22 0.99 0.05
N PHE A 137 1.25 0.24 -0.35
CA PHE A 137 1.21 -1.21 -0.48
C PHE A 137 0.85 -1.90 0.84
N LEU A 138 1.50 -1.50 1.93
CA LEU A 138 1.23 -2.04 3.25
C LEU A 138 -0.17 -1.67 3.76
N LYS A 139 -0.67 -0.48 3.46
CA LYS A 139 -2.05 -0.08 3.79
C LYS A 139 -3.09 -0.93 3.05
N ILE A 140 -2.83 -1.35 1.84
CA ILE A 140 -3.70 -2.30 1.12
C ILE A 140 -3.79 -3.63 1.88
N ILE A 141 -2.69 -4.11 2.45
CA ILE A 141 -2.64 -5.37 3.21
C ILE A 141 -3.20 -5.23 4.61
N THR A 142 -2.85 -4.17 5.32
CA THR A 142 -3.20 -3.98 6.75
C THR A 142 -4.56 -3.34 6.96
N GLY A 143 -5.09 -2.64 5.95
CA GLY A 143 -6.34 -1.88 6.06
C GLY A 143 -6.21 -0.60 6.88
N GLY A 144 -7.34 -0.02 7.25
CA GLY A 144 -7.37 1.19 8.10
C GLY A 144 -6.90 2.44 7.37
N LEU A 145 -7.18 2.53 6.08
CA LEU A 145 -6.79 3.66 5.23
C LEU A 145 -7.36 4.99 5.68
N ARG A 146 -8.62 5.00 6.15
CA ARG A 146 -9.35 6.17 6.70
C ARG A 146 -9.15 7.47 5.91
N VAL A 147 -9.22 7.38 4.58
CA VAL A 147 -9.07 8.55 3.70
C VAL A 147 -10.28 9.51 3.74
N GLY A 148 -11.34 9.15 4.47
CA GLY A 148 -12.55 9.95 4.61
C GLY A 148 -13.37 10.05 3.32
N VAL A 149 -13.28 9.03 2.46
CA VAL A 149 -14.06 8.87 1.24
C VAL A 149 -14.96 7.65 1.42
N SER A 150 -16.28 7.87 1.42
CA SER A 150 -17.23 6.77 1.46
C SER A 150 -17.53 6.25 0.06
N SER A 151 -18.00 5.01 -0.06
CA SER A 151 -18.49 4.43 -1.31
C SER A 151 -19.57 5.29 -2.00
N ARG A 152 -20.38 6.02 -1.21
CA ARG A 152 -21.36 6.99 -1.75
C ARG A 152 -20.72 8.22 -2.40
N LEU A 153 -19.52 8.59 -1.96
CA LEU A 153 -18.78 9.73 -2.52
C LEU A 153 -17.98 9.33 -3.76
N ALA A 154 -17.51 8.09 -3.82
CA ALA A 154 -16.73 7.56 -4.93
C ALA A 154 -17.59 7.17 -6.15
N LYS A 155 -18.90 6.98 -5.97
CA LYS A 155 -19.90 6.78 -7.03
C LYS A 155 -20.40 8.10 -7.59
#